data_04106e9d80393dcf9c761c1acd72afc4
#
_entry.id   04106e9d80393dcf9c761c1acd72afc4
#
_cell.length_a   1.000
_cell.length_b   1.000
_cell.length_c   1.000
_cell.angle_alpha   90.00
_cell.angle_beta   90.00
_cell.angle_gamma   90.00
#
_symmetry.space_group_name_H-M   'P 1'
#
loop_
_entity.id
_entity.type
_entity.pdbx_description
1 polymer ?
#
loop_
_entity_poly.entity_id
_entity_poly.type
_entity_poly.pdbx_seq_one_letter_code
_entity_poly.pdbx_strand_id
1 'polypeptide(L)'
;RQMCIRDRHNHPSFTQRLLAQINPSVLNQKGLQGRFWEQYLKPSISRFGERMELLTPLERTYFYTLYNFITKELYTSKSGDVNCESRTGASALWLSTLDEKRDAGEILYDLTIVENHASQAHKAFIILSIPQYEETFLPNFRNGDVVVLYERNNGMDNVTNKMVFKGNIESITDNELRIRLRAAQQNPLVFPENSRYAVEHDTMDTTFRSMYLGLSSFMDANPERRELLLGQRPPRFDMAYEDRIARTTDDFERVALKAEAACDYFLLVGPPGTGKTSRALRRMVEHFYACPSTQVLLLAYTNRAVDEICRSLSAILPQVDYILSLIHISEPTRLGMIS
;
A
#
# COMPACT_ATOMS: atom_id res chain seq x y z
N ARG A 1 18.68 14.98 20.16
CA ARG A 1 19.00 14.76 18.72
C ARG A 1 17.84 14.16 17.91
N GLN A 2 16.97 13.34 18.50
CA GLN A 2 15.77 12.80 17.83
C GLN A 2 14.71 13.88 17.53
N MET A 3 14.54 14.86 18.38
CA MET A 3 13.65 16.01 18.17
C MET A 3 13.96 16.79 16.88
N CYS A 4 15.23 16.96 16.53
CA CYS A 4 15.64 17.68 15.33
C CYS A 4 15.28 16.99 14.00
N ILE A 5 15.15 15.67 13.96
CA ILE A 5 14.75 14.92 12.76
C ILE A 5 13.23 15.09 12.52
N ARG A 6 12.45 15.06 13.59
CA ARG A 6 10.99 15.20 13.56
C ARG A 6 10.55 16.58 13.07
N ASP A 7 11.14 17.65 13.58
CA ASP A 7 10.84 19.02 13.16
C ASP A 7 11.29 19.30 11.73
N ARG A 8 12.37 18.66 11.27
CA ARG A 8 12.85 18.79 9.88
C ARG A 8 11.89 18.19 8.86
N HIS A 9 11.24 17.06 9.17
CA HIS A 9 10.27 16.43 8.26
C HIS A 9 8.93 17.18 8.16
N ASN A 10 8.62 18.05 9.11
CA ASN A 10 7.39 18.82 9.13
C ASN A 10 7.45 20.14 8.34
N HIS A 11 8.63 20.53 7.84
CA HIS A 11 8.78 21.81 7.18
C HIS A 11 8.85 21.64 5.65
N PRO A 12 7.93 22.22 4.86
CA PRO A 12 7.95 22.13 3.39
C PRO A 12 9.30 22.51 2.76
N SER A 13 9.98 23.50 3.33
CA SER A 13 11.31 23.92 2.89
C SER A 13 12.40 22.86 3.11
N PHE A 14 12.22 21.95 4.07
CA PHE A 14 13.14 20.82 4.25
C PHE A 14 12.97 19.79 3.13
N THR A 15 11.72 19.41 2.84
CA THR A 15 11.41 18.50 1.73
C THR A 15 11.88 19.07 0.40
N GLN A 16 11.66 20.36 0.15
CA GLN A 16 12.15 21.05 -1.03
C GLN A 16 13.67 21.00 -1.14
N ARG A 17 14.40 21.27 -0.06
CA ARG A 17 15.88 21.19 -0.03
C ARG A 17 16.38 19.78 -0.22
N LEU A 18 15.72 18.79 0.38
CA LEU A 18 16.06 17.37 0.21
C LEU A 18 15.90 16.94 -1.24
N LEU A 19 14.78 17.28 -1.86
CA LEU A 19 14.49 16.92 -3.25
C LEU A 19 15.39 17.68 -4.24
N ALA A 20 15.78 18.92 -3.95
CA ALA A 20 16.75 19.68 -4.74
C ALA A 20 18.17 19.04 -4.72
N GLN A 21 18.47 18.22 -3.71
CA GLN A 21 19.74 17.47 -3.64
C GLN A 21 19.70 16.15 -4.40
N ILE A 22 18.57 15.78 -5.00
CA ILE A 22 18.45 14.56 -5.80
C ILE A 22 19.07 14.82 -7.19
N ASN A 23 20.39 14.83 -7.23
CA ASN A 23 21.14 14.79 -8.46
C ASN A 23 22.31 13.79 -8.35
N PRO A 24 22.80 13.24 -9.46
CA PRO A 24 23.82 12.21 -9.44
C PRO A 24 25.12 12.60 -8.73
N SER A 25 25.55 13.85 -8.88
CA SER A 25 26.81 14.33 -8.28
C SER A 25 26.73 14.47 -6.79
N VAL A 26 25.60 14.93 -6.24
CA VAL A 26 25.38 15.08 -4.79
C VAL A 26 25.17 13.71 -4.13
N LEU A 27 24.39 12.82 -4.76
CA LEU A 27 24.07 11.51 -4.19
C LEU A 27 25.23 10.52 -4.28
N ASN A 28 26.18 10.72 -5.21
CA ASN A 28 27.34 9.86 -5.37
C ASN A 28 28.59 10.38 -4.64
N GLN A 29 28.45 10.92 -3.44
CA GLN A 29 29.61 11.42 -2.65
C GLN A 29 30.63 10.32 -2.31
N LYS A 30 30.21 9.05 -2.26
CA LYS A 30 31.10 7.90 -2.00
C LYS A 30 31.75 7.35 -3.28
N GLY A 31 31.52 7.97 -4.44
CA GLY A 31 32.14 7.57 -5.69
C GLY A 31 31.70 6.20 -6.16
N LEU A 32 30.42 5.84 -6.02
CA LEU A 32 29.90 4.57 -6.55
C LEU A 32 30.21 4.46 -8.03
N GLN A 33 30.74 3.34 -8.44
CA GLN A 33 31.11 3.02 -9.82
C GLN A 33 30.50 1.67 -10.23
N GLY A 34 30.53 1.40 -11.52
CA GLY A 34 30.11 0.14 -12.06
C GLY A 34 28.70 0.17 -12.67
N ARG A 35 28.34 -0.99 -13.22
CA ARG A 35 27.14 -1.15 -14.07
C ARG A 35 25.84 -0.70 -13.38
N PHE A 36 25.69 -1.01 -12.10
CA PHE A 36 24.47 -0.67 -11.34
C PHE A 36 24.29 0.85 -11.21
N TRP A 37 25.38 1.58 -10.92
CA TRP A 37 25.32 3.04 -10.85
C TRP A 37 25.04 3.66 -12.22
N GLU A 38 25.83 3.31 -13.23
CA GLU A 38 25.76 3.95 -14.55
C GLU A 38 24.48 3.61 -15.33
N GLN A 39 24.00 2.36 -15.22
CA GLN A 39 22.85 1.91 -16.01
C GLN A 39 21.51 2.08 -15.33
N TYR A 40 21.45 2.10 -13.99
CA TYR A 40 20.17 2.11 -13.27
C TYR A 40 20.00 3.35 -12.37
N LEU A 41 20.91 3.63 -11.45
CA LEU A 41 20.70 4.69 -10.47
C LEU A 41 20.85 6.08 -11.05
N LYS A 42 21.96 6.37 -11.71
CA LYS A 42 22.25 7.68 -12.30
C LYS A 42 21.18 8.14 -13.30
N PRO A 43 20.75 7.33 -14.29
CA PRO A 43 19.68 7.71 -15.20
C PRO A 43 18.33 7.94 -14.49
N SER A 44 18.02 7.14 -13.46
CA SER A 44 16.78 7.30 -12.69
C SER A 44 16.77 8.62 -11.91
N ILE A 45 17.88 8.99 -11.29
CA ILE A 45 18.03 10.23 -10.54
C ILE A 45 17.96 11.43 -11.48
N SER A 46 18.68 11.39 -12.64
CA SER A 46 18.64 12.47 -13.64
C SER A 46 17.24 12.69 -14.17
N ARG A 47 16.54 11.60 -14.54
CA ARG A 47 15.14 11.66 -15.02
C ARG A 47 14.20 12.27 -13.98
N PHE A 48 14.39 11.96 -12.71
CA PHE A 48 13.58 12.57 -11.65
C PHE A 48 13.80 14.08 -11.57
N GLY A 49 15.06 14.55 -11.61
CA GLY A 49 15.42 15.96 -11.61
C GLY A 49 14.80 16.70 -12.81
N GLU A 50 14.98 16.18 -14.02
CA GLU A 50 14.40 16.73 -15.26
C GLU A 50 12.86 16.87 -15.16
N ARG A 51 12.19 15.86 -14.65
CA ARG A 51 10.73 15.88 -14.46
C ARG A 51 10.30 16.96 -13.45
N MET A 52 11.05 17.12 -12.36
CA MET A 52 10.78 18.17 -11.37
C MET A 52 10.96 19.59 -11.94
N GLU A 53 11.92 19.78 -12.85
CA GLU A 53 12.15 21.08 -13.51
C GLU A 53 11.02 21.47 -14.46
N LEU A 54 10.35 20.49 -15.08
CA LEU A 54 9.21 20.71 -15.97
C LEU A 54 7.92 21.12 -15.25
N LEU A 55 7.83 20.93 -13.92
CA LEU A 55 6.65 21.29 -13.14
C LEU A 55 6.57 22.80 -12.90
N THR A 56 5.37 23.35 -12.96
CA THR A 56 5.08 24.71 -12.53
C THR A 56 5.31 24.91 -11.02
N PRO A 57 5.43 26.15 -10.52
CA PRO A 57 5.56 26.38 -9.07
C PRO A 57 4.42 25.79 -8.23
N LEU A 58 3.18 25.84 -8.72
CA LEU A 58 2.02 25.26 -8.04
C LEU A 58 2.10 23.73 -8.00
N GLU A 59 2.43 23.10 -9.13
CA GLU A 59 2.60 21.64 -9.22
C GLU A 59 3.73 21.13 -8.32
N ARG A 60 4.85 21.86 -8.25
CA ARG A 60 5.94 21.55 -7.31
C ARG A 60 5.49 21.65 -5.85
N THR A 61 4.73 22.70 -5.50
CA THR A 61 4.20 22.88 -4.16
C THR A 61 3.26 21.73 -3.78
N TYR A 62 2.37 21.33 -4.70
CA TYR A 62 1.49 20.18 -4.52
C TYR A 62 2.30 18.89 -4.30
N PHE A 63 3.30 18.62 -5.14
CA PHE A 63 4.18 17.48 -5.02
C PHE A 63 4.88 17.44 -3.66
N TYR A 64 5.50 18.56 -3.23
CA TYR A 64 6.20 18.63 -1.95
C TYR A 64 5.27 18.43 -0.77
N THR A 65 4.07 18.98 -0.83
CA THR A 65 3.07 18.87 0.24
C THR A 65 2.64 17.41 0.41
N LEU A 66 2.29 16.74 -0.68
CA LEU A 66 1.90 15.33 -0.62
C LEU A 66 3.06 14.40 -0.27
N TYR A 67 4.25 14.64 -0.81
CA TYR A 67 5.44 13.86 -0.44
C TYR A 67 5.71 13.97 1.06
N ASN A 68 5.65 15.17 1.63
CA ASN A 68 5.82 15.41 3.06
C ASN A 68 4.72 14.71 3.88
N PHE A 69 3.46 14.79 3.44
CA PHE A 69 2.35 14.11 4.05
C PHE A 69 2.56 12.58 4.08
N ILE A 70 2.84 11.96 2.93
CA ILE A 70 3.06 10.51 2.83
C ILE A 70 4.22 10.08 3.71
N THR A 71 5.33 10.83 3.71
CA THR A 71 6.52 10.53 4.51
C THR A 71 6.22 10.62 6.00
N LYS A 72 5.45 11.63 6.43
CA LYS A 72 5.04 11.81 7.81
C LYS A 72 4.13 10.68 8.27
N GLU A 73 3.12 10.33 7.47
CA GLU A 73 2.21 9.23 7.77
C GLU A 73 2.95 7.89 7.86
N LEU A 74 3.85 7.62 6.91
CA LEU A 74 4.70 6.43 6.94
C LEU A 74 5.55 6.39 8.22
N TYR A 75 6.18 7.51 8.59
CA TYR A 75 6.98 7.59 9.81
C TYR A 75 6.13 7.38 11.05
N THR A 76 4.99 8.06 11.16
CA THR A 76 4.08 7.96 12.32
C THR A 76 3.49 6.55 12.43
N SER A 77 3.15 5.90 11.31
CA SER A 77 2.67 4.52 11.33
C SER A 77 3.70 3.52 11.86
N LYS A 78 5.00 3.83 11.70
CA LYS A 78 6.11 2.97 12.17
C LYS A 78 6.55 3.31 13.61
N SER A 79 6.55 4.59 13.99
CA SER A 79 7.07 5.06 15.29
C SER A 79 5.98 5.31 16.34
N GLY A 80 4.70 5.31 15.94
CA GLY A 80 3.58 5.70 16.79
C GLY A 80 3.51 7.20 17.07
N ASP A 81 2.44 7.63 17.72
CA ASP A 81 2.35 8.99 18.24
C ASP A 81 3.07 9.07 19.59
N VAL A 82 4.03 9.99 19.68
CA VAL A 82 4.86 10.19 20.90
C VAL A 82 4.02 10.61 22.11
N ASN A 83 2.81 11.10 21.88
CA ASN A 83 1.91 11.57 22.93
C ASN A 83 0.90 10.50 23.40
N CYS A 84 0.88 9.30 22.81
CA CYS A 84 0.02 8.21 23.27
C CYS A 84 0.77 7.28 24.23
N GLU A 85 0.24 7.11 25.42
CA GLU A 85 0.76 6.16 26.42
C GLU A 85 0.62 4.69 25.98
N SER A 86 -0.34 4.40 25.09
CA SER A 86 -0.55 3.05 24.56
C SER A 86 0.18 2.85 23.22
N ARG A 87 1.21 2.02 23.22
CA ARG A 87 1.93 1.59 22.03
C ARG A 87 1.16 0.44 21.39
N THR A 88 0.41 0.75 20.32
CA THR A 88 -0.37 -0.25 19.56
C THR A 88 0.06 -0.31 18.10
N GLY A 89 -0.09 -1.48 17.48
CA GLY A 89 0.20 -1.69 16.06
C GLY A 89 1.68 -1.56 15.72
N ALA A 90 2.02 -0.90 14.61
CA ALA A 90 3.38 -0.82 14.10
C ALA A 90 4.37 -0.11 15.03
N SER A 91 3.91 0.73 15.96
CA SER A 91 4.77 1.36 16.94
C SER A 91 5.35 0.37 17.94
N ALA A 92 4.62 -0.70 18.25
CA ALA A 92 5.10 -1.79 19.09
C ALA A 92 6.32 -2.48 18.48
N LEU A 93 6.35 -2.67 17.15
CA LEU A 93 7.46 -3.30 16.42
C LEU A 93 8.81 -2.61 16.70
N TRP A 94 8.85 -1.27 16.74
CA TRP A 94 10.10 -0.51 16.80
C TRP A 94 10.50 -0.07 18.21
N LEU A 95 9.53 0.14 19.10
CA LEU A 95 9.75 0.83 20.38
C LEU A 95 9.47 -0.02 21.60
N SER A 96 8.65 -1.08 21.50
CA SER A 96 8.31 -1.93 22.65
C SER A 96 9.45 -2.87 23.00
N THR A 97 9.57 -3.15 24.29
CA THR A 97 10.47 -4.17 24.84
C THR A 97 10.00 -5.58 24.50
N LEU A 98 10.87 -6.57 24.69
CA LEU A 98 10.48 -7.97 24.47
C LEU A 98 9.31 -8.40 25.38
N ASP A 99 9.37 -7.99 26.66
CA ASP A 99 8.35 -8.36 27.63
C ASP A 99 6.97 -7.74 27.27
N GLU A 100 6.95 -6.47 26.88
CA GLU A 100 5.73 -5.82 26.37
C GLU A 100 5.16 -6.54 25.13
N LYS A 101 6.02 -7.01 24.22
CA LYS A 101 5.60 -7.76 23.02
C LYS A 101 5.08 -9.15 23.35
N ARG A 102 5.70 -9.83 24.33
CA ARG A 102 5.24 -11.13 24.83
C ARG A 102 3.87 -11.00 25.47
N ASP A 103 3.70 -10.03 26.37
CA ASP A 103 2.43 -9.79 27.06
C ASP A 103 1.29 -9.45 26.09
N ALA A 104 1.61 -8.76 25.00
CA ALA A 104 0.66 -8.44 23.93
C ALA A 104 0.43 -9.60 22.92
N GLY A 105 1.22 -10.69 22.96
CA GLY A 105 1.17 -11.77 21.99
C GLY A 105 1.64 -11.38 20.57
N GLU A 106 2.45 -10.32 20.44
CA GLU A 106 2.84 -9.74 19.15
C GLU A 106 4.23 -10.21 18.65
N ILE A 107 4.84 -11.19 19.32
CA ILE A 107 6.13 -11.77 18.94
C ILE A 107 6.13 -13.27 19.09
N LEU A 108 6.64 -13.99 18.07
CA LEU A 108 7.13 -15.35 18.20
C LEU A 108 8.64 -15.30 18.29
N TYR A 109 9.26 -15.97 19.26
CA TYR A 109 10.69 -15.87 19.55
C TYR A 109 11.32 -17.24 19.76
N ASP A 110 12.64 -17.29 19.76
CA ASP A 110 13.43 -18.53 19.88
C ASP A 110 13.09 -19.60 18.83
N LEU A 111 12.62 -19.15 17.66
CA LEU A 111 12.31 -20.02 16.53
C LEU A 111 13.60 -20.58 15.92
N THR A 112 13.54 -21.81 15.40
CA THR A 112 14.64 -22.44 14.67
C THR A 112 14.22 -22.83 13.26
N ILE A 113 15.13 -22.72 12.29
CA ILE A 113 14.81 -23.09 10.91
C ILE A 113 14.79 -24.62 10.77
N VAL A 114 13.70 -25.14 10.23
CA VAL A 114 13.52 -26.55 9.85
C VAL A 114 13.83 -26.75 8.38
N GLU A 115 13.30 -25.86 7.52
CA GLU A 115 13.55 -25.89 6.09
C GLU A 115 13.81 -24.48 5.57
N ASN A 116 14.83 -24.37 4.70
CA ASN A 116 15.20 -23.09 4.07
C ASN A 116 15.11 -23.18 2.55
N HIS A 117 14.06 -22.61 2.01
CA HIS A 117 13.82 -22.44 0.58
C HIS A 117 13.85 -20.96 0.15
N ALA A 118 14.57 -20.12 0.89
CA ALA A 118 14.64 -18.67 0.65
C ALA A 118 15.22 -18.28 -0.70
N SER A 119 16.01 -19.13 -1.35
CA SER A 119 16.63 -18.84 -2.65
C SER A 119 15.73 -19.14 -3.85
N GLN A 120 14.58 -19.77 -3.67
CA GLN A 120 13.66 -20.11 -4.76
C GLN A 120 13.02 -18.85 -5.35
N ALA A 121 13.30 -18.55 -6.63
CA ALA A 121 12.94 -17.27 -7.27
C ALA A 121 11.44 -16.93 -7.25
N HIS A 122 10.55 -17.94 -7.36
CA HIS A 122 9.10 -17.72 -7.44
C HIS A 122 8.30 -18.13 -6.21
N LYS A 123 8.92 -18.89 -5.30
CA LYS A 123 8.26 -19.40 -4.10
C LYS A 123 9.24 -19.45 -2.94
N ALA A 124 9.89 -18.32 -2.63
CA ALA A 124 10.80 -18.25 -1.49
C ALA A 124 10.02 -18.38 -0.19
N PHE A 125 10.34 -19.41 0.61
CA PHE A 125 9.72 -19.63 1.92
C PHE A 125 10.73 -20.21 2.91
N ILE A 126 10.39 -20.08 4.19
CA ILE A 126 11.10 -20.67 5.31
C ILE A 126 10.10 -21.35 6.22
N ILE A 127 10.45 -22.54 6.70
CA ILE A 127 9.72 -23.26 7.74
C ILE A 127 10.52 -23.17 9.03
N LEU A 128 9.85 -22.72 10.09
CA LEU A 128 10.41 -22.52 11.42
C LEU A 128 9.68 -23.41 12.42
N SER A 129 10.42 -24.03 13.33
CA SER A 129 9.87 -24.68 14.50
C SER A 129 9.56 -23.65 15.58
N ILE A 130 8.38 -23.75 16.17
CA ILE A 130 7.94 -22.94 17.31
C ILE A 130 8.27 -23.74 18.57
N PRO A 131 9.02 -23.16 19.53
CA PRO A 131 9.27 -23.83 20.82
C PRO A 131 7.99 -23.90 21.65
N GLN A 132 7.96 -24.80 22.63
CA GLN A 132 6.90 -24.78 23.61
C GLN A 132 7.05 -23.56 24.53
N TYR A 133 6.07 -22.68 24.47
CA TYR A 133 5.99 -21.52 25.36
C TYR A 133 5.23 -21.88 26.65
N GLU A 134 5.29 -21.00 27.64
CA GLU A 134 4.49 -21.10 28.84
C GLU A 134 2.97 -21.03 28.49
N GLU A 135 2.12 -21.73 29.24
CA GLU A 135 0.66 -21.78 29.00
C GLU A 135 0.00 -20.37 29.02
N THR A 136 0.62 -19.42 29.67
CA THR A 136 0.15 -18.03 29.78
C THR A 136 0.43 -17.19 28.53
N PHE A 137 1.32 -17.66 27.64
CA PHE A 137 1.66 -16.94 26.43
C PHE A 137 0.73 -17.33 25.27
N LEU A 138 -0.08 -16.38 24.82
CA LEU A 138 -1.03 -16.56 23.72
C LEU A 138 -0.61 -15.69 22.52
N PRO A 139 0.17 -16.24 21.57
CA PRO A 139 0.57 -15.49 20.38
C PRO A 139 -0.64 -15.20 19.48
N ASN A 140 -0.75 -13.95 19.01
CA ASN A 140 -1.84 -13.50 18.16
C ASN A 140 -1.44 -13.48 16.68
N PHE A 141 -1.06 -14.65 16.12
CA PHE A 141 -0.67 -14.78 14.73
C PHE A 141 -1.65 -15.65 13.95
N ARG A 142 -1.91 -15.30 12.70
CA ARG A 142 -2.87 -16.00 11.83
C ARG A 142 -2.31 -16.18 10.42
N ASN A 143 -2.88 -17.13 9.70
CA ASN A 143 -2.60 -17.30 8.28
C ASN A 143 -2.95 -16.02 7.52
N GLY A 144 -2.02 -15.54 6.68
CA GLY A 144 -2.15 -14.30 5.91
C GLY A 144 -1.51 -13.08 6.55
N ASP A 145 -1.14 -13.13 7.83
CA ASP A 145 -0.53 -11.99 8.51
C ASP A 145 0.79 -11.56 7.85
N VAL A 146 0.97 -10.25 7.78
CA VAL A 146 2.22 -9.64 7.30
C VAL A 146 3.19 -9.57 8.46
N VAL A 147 4.38 -10.14 8.26
CA VAL A 147 5.37 -10.29 9.31
C VAL A 147 6.76 -9.89 8.87
N VAL A 148 7.61 -9.58 9.85
CA VAL A 148 9.06 -9.50 9.72
C VAL A 148 9.70 -10.67 10.46
N LEU A 149 10.66 -11.30 9.79
CA LEU A 149 11.54 -12.34 10.32
C LEU A 149 12.93 -11.75 10.49
N TYR A 150 13.57 -11.97 11.63
CA TYR A 150 14.95 -11.56 11.88
C TYR A 150 15.67 -12.50 12.83
N GLU A 151 16.99 -12.49 12.75
CA GLU A 151 17.86 -13.27 13.65
C GLU A 151 17.83 -12.68 15.06
N ARG A 152 17.60 -13.52 16.08
CA ARG A 152 17.54 -13.13 17.48
C ARG A 152 18.22 -14.15 18.37
N ASN A 153 19.54 -13.98 18.58
CA ASN A 153 20.37 -14.88 19.38
C ASN A 153 20.51 -14.44 20.84
N ASN A 154 20.20 -13.20 21.14
CA ASN A 154 20.30 -12.64 22.50
C ASN A 154 19.21 -11.61 22.78
N GLY A 155 19.08 -11.18 24.04
CA GLY A 155 18.04 -10.26 24.49
C GLY A 155 18.13 -8.83 23.92
N MET A 156 19.27 -8.44 23.35
CA MET A 156 19.46 -7.12 22.75
C MET A 156 19.10 -7.08 21.26
N ASP A 157 18.96 -8.23 20.62
CA ASP A 157 18.64 -8.34 19.22
C ASP A 157 17.16 -7.99 18.98
N ASN A 158 16.91 -7.07 18.05
CA ASN A 158 15.59 -6.58 17.71
C ASN A 158 15.53 -6.10 16.26
N VAL A 159 14.34 -5.70 15.79
CA VAL A 159 14.09 -5.24 14.41
C VAL A 159 14.89 -4.00 14.00
N THR A 160 15.41 -3.23 14.95
CA THR A 160 16.14 -1.99 14.66
C THR A 160 17.65 -2.19 14.46
N ASN A 161 18.18 -3.31 14.93
CA ASN A 161 19.62 -3.61 14.88
C ASN A 161 19.98 -4.88 14.10
N LYS A 162 18.99 -5.61 13.60
CA LYS A 162 19.18 -6.82 12.78
C LYS A 162 18.64 -6.64 11.37
N MET A 163 19.10 -7.48 10.46
CA MET A 163 18.54 -7.57 9.12
C MET A 163 17.15 -8.19 9.20
N VAL A 164 16.15 -7.50 8.65
CA VAL A 164 14.75 -7.93 8.65
C VAL A 164 14.33 -8.45 7.28
N PHE A 165 13.61 -9.57 7.25
CA PHE A 165 13.04 -10.16 6.06
C PHE A 165 11.52 -10.08 6.15
N LYS A 166 10.91 -9.40 5.18
CA LYS A 166 9.46 -9.26 5.12
C LYS A 166 8.83 -10.48 4.48
N GLY A 167 7.72 -10.94 5.04
CA GLY A 167 6.98 -12.08 4.55
C GLY A 167 5.52 -12.07 4.97
N ASN A 168 4.82 -13.12 4.57
CA ASN A 168 3.46 -13.41 5.01
C ASN A 168 3.41 -14.83 5.57
N ILE A 169 2.63 -15.03 6.62
CA ILE A 169 2.36 -16.36 7.17
C ILE A 169 1.50 -17.13 6.18
N GLU A 170 2.04 -18.23 5.63
CA GLU A 170 1.26 -19.15 4.80
C GLU A 170 0.46 -20.13 5.64
N SER A 171 1.10 -20.67 6.69
CA SER A 171 0.47 -21.54 7.67
C SER A 171 1.15 -21.42 9.02
N ILE A 172 0.37 -21.53 10.08
CA ILE A 172 0.84 -21.60 11.46
C ILE A 172 0.07 -22.71 12.19
N THR A 173 0.82 -23.51 12.93
CA THR A 173 0.34 -24.54 13.86
C THR A 173 1.01 -24.34 15.22
N ASP A 174 0.71 -25.14 16.20
CA ASP A 174 1.31 -25.04 17.53
C ASP A 174 2.84 -25.23 17.51
N ASN A 175 3.37 -25.99 16.55
CA ASN A 175 4.79 -26.36 16.50
C ASN A 175 5.54 -25.84 15.27
N GLU A 176 4.85 -25.33 14.26
CA GLU A 176 5.44 -24.98 12.98
C GLU A 176 4.87 -23.69 12.41
N LEU A 177 5.75 -22.88 11.86
CA LEU A 177 5.43 -21.62 11.18
C LEU A 177 6.05 -21.61 9.79
N ARG A 178 5.21 -21.48 8.76
CA ARG A 178 5.66 -21.32 7.39
C ARG A 178 5.46 -19.90 6.94
N ILE A 179 6.57 -19.25 6.54
CA ILE A 179 6.59 -17.87 6.07
C ILE A 179 7.00 -17.85 4.60
N ARG A 180 6.16 -17.24 3.75
CA ARG A 180 6.52 -16.87 2.39
C ARG A 180 7.25 -15.54 2.43
N LEU A 181 8.49 -15.52 1.93
CA LEU A 181 9.27 -14.28 1.82
C LEU A 181 8.82 -13.45 0.63
N ARG A 182 8.80 -12.13 0.79
CA ARG A 182 8.47 -11.20 -0.30
C ARG A 182 9.53 -11.14 -1.40
N ALA A 183 10.78 -11.43 -1.05
CA ALA A 183 11.89 -11.45 -1.97
C ALA A 183 12.76 -12.69 -1.73
N ALA A 184 13.13 -13.38 -2.82
CA ALA A 184 14.07 -14.48 -2.75
C ALA A 184 15.45 -13.98 -2.28
N GLN A 185 16.11 -14.79 -1.42
CA GLN A 185 17.42 -14.50 -0.87
C GLN A 185 18.45 -15.42 -1.51
N GLN A 186 19.26 -14.89 -2.41
CA GLN A 186 20.26 -15.68 -3.14
C GLN A 186 21.49 -16.04 -2.31
N ASN A 187 21.75 -15.29 -1.23
CA ASN A 187 22.86 -15.57 -0.33
C ASN A 187 22.42 -16.55 0.77
N PRO A 188 22.93 -17.80 0.80
CA PRO A 188 22.53 -18.80 1.81
C PRO A 188 22.96 -18.42 3.23
N LEU A 189 23.95 -17.53 3.37
CA LEU A 189 24.47 -17.11 4.68
C LEU A 189 23.55 -16.13 5.44
N VAL A 190 22.47 -15.62 4.80
CA VAL A 190 21.53 -14.72 5.46
C VAL A 190 20.62 -15.42 6.48
N PHE A 191 20.55 -16.75 6.43
CA PHE A 191 19.79 -17.58 7.36
C PHE A 191 20.69 -18.70 7.94
N PRO A 192 21.56 -18.40 8.91
CA PRO A 192 22.38 -19.41 9.56
C PRO A 192 21.51 -20.47 10.28
N GLU A 193 21.81 -21.75 10.06
CA GLU A 193 21.03 -22.88 10.62
C GLU A 193 21.09 -22.95 12.17
N ASN A 194 22.18 -22.50 12.76
CA ASN A 194 22.38 -22.54 14.21
C ASN A 194 21.89 -21.28 14.94
N SER A 195 21.21 -20.38 14.23
CA SER A 195 20.70 -19.14 14.82
C SER A 195 19.25 -19.32 15.26
N ARG A 196 18.85 -18.51 16.25
CA ARG A 196 17.47 -18.35 16.66
C ARG A 196 16.85 -17.16 15.93
N TYR A 197 15.56 -17.22 15.74
CA TYR A 197 14.81 -16.21 15.00
C TYR A 197 13.64 -15.68 15.81
N ALA A 198 13.20 -14.50 15.46
CA ALA A 198 11.94 -13.95 15.93
C ALA A 198 11.09 -13.48 14.76
N VAL A 199 9.79 -13.55 14.96
CA VAL A 199 8.77 -13.08 14.02
C VAL A 199 7.85 -12.12 14.73
N GLU A 200 7.63 -10.97 14.11
CA GLU A 200 6.74 -9.92 14.62
C GLU A 200 5.81 -9.42 13.52
N HIS A 201 4.66 -8.89 13.90
CA HIS A 201 3.75 -8.27 12.95
C HIS A 201 4.40 -7.07 12.25
N ASP A 202 4.20 -6.93 10.96
CA ASP A 202 4.59 -5.75 10.19
C ASP A 202 3.36 -5.06 9.59
N THR A 203 3.49 -3.79 9.32
CA THR A 203 2.50 -3.06 8.55
C THR A 203 2.76 -3.17 7.06
N MET A 204 1.69 -3.23 6.28
CA MET A 204 1.81 -3.22 4.82
C MET A 204 2.32 -1.87 4.31
N ASP A 205 3.58 -1.82 3.86
CA ASP A 205 4.14 -0.63 3.18
C ASP A 205 3.59 -0.45 1.75
N THR A 206 2.79 -1.38 1.26
CA THR A 206 2.24 -1.36 -0.10
C THR A 206 1.39 -0.13 -0.36
N THR A 207 0.61 0.33 0.62
CA THR A 207 -0.20 1.54 0.52
C THR A 207 0.68 2.78 0.33
N PHE A 208 1.72 2.94 1.14
CA PHE A 208 2.64 4.07 1.02
C PHE A 208 3.43 4.02 -0.29
N ARG A 209 3.86 2.83 -0.71
CA ARG A 209 4.48 2.65 -2.03
C ARG A 209 3.55 3.08 -3.15
N SER A 210 2.28 2.70 -3.10
CA SER A 210 1.28 3.10 -4.08
C SER A 210 1.04 4.61 -4.09
N MET A 211 1.05 5.26 -2.93
CA MET A 211 0.97 6.72 -2.81
C MET A 211 2.17 7.41 -3.47
N TYR A 212 3.41 6.94 -3.23
CA TYR A 212 4.60 7.48 -3.90
C TYR A 212 4.59 7.24 -5.41
N LEU A 213 4.12 6.08 -5.86
CA LEU A 213 3.95 5.79 -7.30
C LEU A 213 2.89 6.69 -7.92
N GLY A 214 1.76 6.92 -7.25
CA GLY A 214 0.74 7.87 -7.69
C GLY A 214 1.29 9.29 -7.80
N LEU A 215 2.07 9.73 -6.83
CA LEU A 215 2.72 11.03 -6.85
C LEU A 215 3.77 11.13 -7.98
N SER A 216 4.51 10.05 -8.26
CA SER A 216 5.38 9.98 -9.42
C SER A 216 4.61 10.06 -10.74
N SER A 217 3.48 9.36 -10.83
CA SER A 217 2.60 9.40 -12.01
C SER A 217 1.99 10.77 -12.27
N PHE A 218 1.75 11.57 -11.21
CA PHE A 218 1.35 12.96 -11.36
C PHE A 218 2.38 13.78 -12.14
N MET A 219 3.68 13.59 -11.88
CA MET A 219 4.74 14.28 -12.66
C MET A 219 4.76 13.87 -14.13
N ASP A 220 4.37 12.62 -14.44
CA ASP A 220 4.35 12.08 -15.81
C ASP A 220 3.07 12.43 -16.57
N ALA A 221 2.04 12.90 -15.87
CA ALA A 221 0.77 13.27 -16.48
C ALA A 221 0.97 14.47 -17.43
N ASN A 222 0.14 14.54 -18.48
CA ASN A 222 0.14 15.71 -19.35
C ASN A 222 -0.30 16.98 -18.58
N PRO A 223 0.08 18.18 -19.02
CA PRO A 223 -0.26 19.44 -18.35
C PRO A 223 -1.76 19.61 -18.11
N GLU A 224 -2.59 19.33 -19.10
CA GLU A 224 -4.06 19.46 -18.99
C GLU A 224 -4.65 18.60 -17.86
N ARG A 225 -4.08 17.41 -17.65
CA ARG A 225 -4.50 16.52 -16.59
C ARG A 225 -4.06 17.03 -15.22
N ARG A 226 -2.86 17.59 -15.13
CA ARG A 226 -2.38 18.21 -13.89
C ARG A 226 -3.20 19.46 -13.53
N GLU A 227 -3.52 20.30 -14.51
CA GLU A 227 -4.40 21.46 -14.34
C GLU A 227 -5.80 21.04 -13.84
N LEU A 228 -6.36 19.97 -14.40
CA LEU A 228 -7.63 19.41 -13.96
C LEU A 228 -7.58 18.94 -12.50
N LEU A 229 -6.53 18.18 -12.13
CA LEU A 229 -6.34 17.65 -10.78
C LEU A 229 -6.12 18.76 -9.74
N LEU A 230 -5.50 19.86 -10.13
CA LEU A 230 -5.26 21.03 -9.29
C LEU A 230 -6.40 22.07 -9.32
N GLY A 231 -7.48 21.79 -10.03
CA GLY A 231 -8.63 22.70 -10.15
C GLY A 231 -8.35 23.97 -10.95
N GLN A 232 -7.28 24.00 -11.74
CA GLN A 232 -6.93 25.13 -12.59
C GLN A 232 -7.82 25.22 -13.85
N ARG A 233 -8.47 24.13 -14.22
CA ARG A 233 -9.55 24.08 -15.19
C ARG A 233 -10.73 23.28 -14.67
N PRO A 234 -11.97 23.60 -15.08
CA PRO A 234 -13.13 22.79 -14.72
C PRO A 234 -13.13 21.45 -15.46
N PRO A 235 -13.77 20.38 -14.90
CA PRO A 235 -14.03 19.17 -15.63
C PRO A 235 -14.98 19.42 -16.81
N ARG A 236 -14.78 18.70 -17.89
CA ARG A 236 -15.63 18.77 -19.07
C ARG A 236 -16.88 17.93 -18.85
N PHE A 237 -17.95 18.37 -19.46
CA PHE A 237 -19.27 17.77 -19.38
C PHE A 237 -19.90 17.75 -20.78
N ASP A 238 -20.50 16.63 -21.18
CA ASP A 238 -21.21 16.53 -22.46
C ASP A 238 -22.61 17.16 -22.36
N MET A 239 -22.78 18.28 -22.98
CA MET A 239 -24.03 19.05 -23.01
C MET A 239 -25.19 18.33 -23.71
N ALA A 240 -24.93 17.30 -24.51
CA ALA A 240 -25.97 16.48 -25.13
C ALA A 240 -26.88 15.77 -24.12
N TYR A 241 -26.42 15.61 -22.88
CA TYR A 241 -27.19 14.99 -21.79
C TYR A 241 -28.09 15.97 -21.03
N GLU A 242 -27.94 17.29 -21.23
CA GLU A 242 -28.61 18.32 -20.41
C GLU A 242 -30.14 18.17 -20.41
N ASP A 243 -30.73 18.02 -21.58
CA ASP A 243 -32.20 17.83 -21.75
C ASP A 243 -32.68 16.55 -21.07
N ARG A 244 -31.94 15.44 -21.18
CA ARG A 244 -32.30 14.16 -20.55
C ARG A 244 -32.24 14.28 -19.01
N ILE A 245 -31.22 14.91 -18.51
CA ILE A 245 -31.04 15.16 -17.07
C ILE A 245 -32.17 16.04 -16.53
N ALA A 246 -32.54 17.12 -17.26
CA ALA A 246 -33.59 18.04 -16.85
C ALA A 246 -34.98 17.38 -16.80
N ARG A 247 -35.26 16.46 -17.72
CA ARG A 247 -36.58 15.75 -17.80
C ARG A 247 -36.70 14.58 -16.83
N THR A 248 -35.59 14.12 -16.24
CA THR A 248 -35.58 12.95 -15.38
C THR A 248 -36.09 13.30 -13.99
N THR A 249 -37.09 12.57 -13.51
CA THR A 249 -37.70 12.75 -12.18
C THR A 249 -37.08 11.86 -11.11
N ASP A 250 -36.49 10.74 -11.49
CA ASP A 250 -35.78 9.82 -10.58
C ASP A 250 -34.37 10.36 -10.28
N ASP A 251 -34.08 10.57 -8.99
CA ASP A 251 -32.79 11.10 -8.54
C ASP A 251 -31.61 10.17 -8.85
N PHE A 252 -31.79 8.85 -8.78
CA PHE A 252 -30.73 7.88 -9.08
C PHE A 252 -30.45 7.79 -10.58
N GLU A 253 -31.49 7.88 -11.40
CA GLU A 253 -31.36 7.99 -12.84
C GLU A 253 -30.66 9.28 -13.24
N ARG A 254 -31.02 10.40 -12.59
CA ARG A 254 -30.34 11.69 -12.80
C ARG A 254 -28.86 11.63 -12.44
N VAL A 255 -28.48 10.93 -11.36
CA VAL A 255 -27.09 10.70 -10.97
C VAL A 255 -26.35 9.87 -12.03
N ALA A 256 -26.96 8.80 -12.54
CA ALA A 256 -26.37 7.97 -13.58
C ALA A 256 -26.14 8.76 -14.88
N LEU A 257 -27.11 9.55 -15.34
CA LEU A 257 -26.97 10.40 -16.50
C LEU A 257 -25.87 11.47 -16.34
N LYS A 258 -25.74 12.05 -15.15
CA LYS A 258 -24.66 12.99 -14.85
C LYS A 258 -23.28 12.32 -14.86
N ALA A 259 -23.19 11.09 -14.36
CA ALA A 259 -21.94 10.32 -14.41
C ALA A 259 -21.57 9.95 -15.86
N GLU A 260 -22.55 9.58 -16.69
CA GLU A 260 -22.37 9.27 -18.12
C GLU A 260 -21.93 10.51 -18.91
N ALA A 261 -22.51 11.67 -18.61
CA ALA A 261 -22.16 12.94 -19.25
C ALA A 261 -20.80 13.50 -18.86
N ALA A 262 -20.19 13.01 -17.75
CA ALA A 262 -18.90 13.51 -17.28
C ALA A 262 -17.75 12.98 -18.15
N CYS A 263 -17.05 13.87 -18.84
CA CYS A 263 -15.93 13.51 -19.72
C CYS A 263 -14.60 13.29 -18.99
N ASP A 264 -14.41 13.91 -17.83
CA ASP A 264 -13.15 13.83 -17.07
C ASP A 264 -13.32 13.00 -15.79
N TYR A 265 -14.20 13.41 -14.88
CA TYR A 265 -14.55 12.71 -13.66
C TYR A 265 -15.92 13.16 -13.11
N PHE A 266 -16.53 12.30 -12.29
CA PHE A 266 -17.75 12.60 -11.56
C PHE A 266 -17.58 12.25 -10.09
N LEU A 267 -17.98 13.17 -9.20
CA LEU A 267 -17.91 12.98 -7.75
C LEU A 267 -19.33 12.86 -7.19
N LEU A 268 -19.64 11.72 -6.60
CA LEU A 268 -20.90 11.49 -5.90
C LEU A 268 -20.67 11.49 -4.38
N VAL A 269 -21.14 12.53 -3.72
CA VAL A 269 -21.10 12.66 -2.26
C VAL A 269 -22.47 12.32 -1.69
N GLY A 270 -22.50 11.47 -0.67
CA GLY A 270 -23.75 11.14 0.04
C GLY A 270 -23.45 10.54 1.41
N PRO A 271 -24.19 10.92 2.46
CA PRO A 271 -24.09 10.32 3.78
C PRO A 271 -24.32 8.80 3.79
N PRO A 272 -23.99 8.10 4.88
CA PRO A 272 -24.37 6.70 5.05
C PRO A 272 -25.88 6.50 4.91
N GLY A 273 -26.31 5.40 4.28
CA GLY A 273 -27.72 5.06 4.11
C GLY A 273 -28.47 5.73 2.94
N THR A 274 -27.84 6.67 2.21
CA THR A 274 -28.47 7.36 1.07
C THR A 274 -28.60 6.53 -0.21
N GLY A 275 -28.15 5.28 -0.21
CA GLY A 275 -28.27 4.40 -1.38
C GLY A 275 -27.14 4.55 -2.41
N LYS A 276 -25.98 5.14 -2.04
CA LYS A 276 -24.82 5.29 -2.95
C LYS A 276 -24.42 3.99 -3.60
N THR A 277 -24.21 2.93 -2.82
CA THR A 277 -23.78 1.62 -3.33
C THR A 277 -24.95 0.82 -3.87
N SER A 278 -26.07 0.75 -3.13
CA SER A 278 -27.18 -0.12 -3.46
C SER A 278 -28.04 0.35 -4.63
N ARG A 279 -28.07 1.65 -4.90
CA ARG A 279 -28.90 2.24 -5.96
C ARG A 279 -28.09 3.04 -6.98
N ALA A 280 -27.38 4.09 -6.55
CA ALA A 280 -26.68 4.98 -7.48
C ALA A 280 -25.59 4.24 -8.26
N LEU A 281 -24.71 3.48 -7.58
CA LEU A 281 -23.67 2.71 -8.24
C LEU A 281 -24.25 1.67 -9.19
N ARG A 282 -25.31 0.96 -8.78
CA ARG A 282 -25.97 -0.02 -9.65
C ARG A 282 -26.51 0.64 -10.91
N ARG A 283 -27.22 1.78 -10.81
CA ARG A 283 -27.71 2.53 -11.97
C ARG A 283 -26.58 2.98 -12.89
N MET A 284 -25.51 3.51 -12.34
CA MET A 284 -24.33 3.88 -13.15
C MET A 284 -23.76 2.68 -13.91
N VAL A 285 -23.62 1.53 -13.25
CA VAL A 285 -23.12 0.31 -13.90
C VAL A 285 -24.07 -0.15 -15.00
N GLU A 286 -25.39 -0.15 -14.77
CA GLU A 286 -26.41 -0.48 -15.79
C GLU A 286 -26.25 0.40 -17.04
N HIS A 287 -26.09 1.71 -16.85
CA HIS A 287 -25.89 2.66 -17.95
C HIS A 287 -24.60 2.42 -18.74
N PHE A 288 -23.46 2.33 -18.03
CA PHE A 288 -22.17 2.12 -18.71
C PHE A 288 -22.09 0.76 -19.40
N TYR A 289 -22.68 -0.28 -18.80
CA TYR A 289 -22.68 -1.62 -19.39
C TYR A 289 -23.59 -1.75 -20.60
N ALA A 290 -24.64 -0.93 -20.69
CA ALA A 290 -25.51 -0.86 -21.87
C ALA A 290 -24.77 -0.31 -23.11
N CYS A 291 -23.65 0.38 -22.93
CA CYS A 291 -22.84 0.87 -24.05
C CYS A 291 -21.94 -0.25 -24.57
N PRO A 292 -22.02 -0.63 -25.86
CA PRO A 292 -21.20 -1.68 -26.46
C PRO A 292 -19.69 -1.36 -26.27
N SER A 293 -18.91 -2.38 -25.94
CA SER A 293 -17.44 -2.27 -25.75
C SER A 293 -16.97 -1.46 -24.54
N THR A 294 -17.87 -1.09 -23.62
CA THR A 294 -17.49 -0.43 -22.38
C THR A 294 -17.03 -1.45 -21.35
N GLN A 295 -15.86 -1.21 -20.75
CA GLN A 295 -15.34 -1.96 -19.59
C GLN A 295 -15.50 -1.11 -18.35
N VAL A 296 -16.05 -1.69 -17.28
CA VAL A 296 -16.28 -1.01 -16.01
C VAL A 296 -15.37 -1.62 -14.94
N LEU A 297 -14.48 -0.81 -14.37
CA LEU A 297 -13.63 -1.21 -13.23
C LEU A 297 -14.20 -0.63 -11.94
N LEU A 298 -14.60 -1.50 -11.01
CA LEU A 298 -15.10 -1.11 -9.69
C LEU A 298 -14.02 -1.38 -8.64
N LEU A 299 -13.65 -0.35 -7.90
CA LEU A 299 -12.62 -0.41 -6.88
C LEU A 299 -13.20 -0.02 -5.52
N ALA A 300 -12.76 -0.71 -4.47
CA ALA A 300 -13.06 -0.34 -3.09
C ALA A 300 -11.81 -0.49 -2.22
N TYR A 301 -11.80 0.22 -1.10
CA TYR A 301 -10.66 0.25 -0.19
C TYR A 301 -10.53 -1.04 0.65
N THR A 302 -11.63 -1.74 0.89
CA THR A 302 -11.64 -2.97 1.70
C THR A 302 -12.36 -4.11 0.96
N ASN A 303 -11.98 -5.35 1.26
CA ASN A 303 -12.66 -6.54 0.72
C ASN A 303 -14.15 -6.55 1.06
N ARG A 304 -14.52 -6.13 2.28
CA ARG A 304 -15.93 -6.01 2.69
C ARG A 304 -16.71 -5.06 1.79
N ALA A 305 -16.11 -3.93 1.40
CA ALA A 305 -16.74 -2.98 0.49
C ALA A 305 -16.86 -3.54 -0.94
N VAL A 306 -15.88 -4.35 -1.39
CA VAL A 306 -15.97 -5.10 -2.66
C VAL A 306 -17.13 -6.10 -2.61
N ASP A 307 -17.27 -6.88 -1.54
CA ASP A 307 -18.38 -7.81 -1.34
C ASP A 307 -19.73 -7.10 -1.33
N GLU A 308 -19.81 -5.91 -0.75
CA GLU A 308 -21.01 -5.08 -0.73
C GLU A 308 -21.38 -4.59 -2.14
N ILE A 309 -20.39 -4.18 -2.92
CA ILE A 309 -20.59 -3.84 -4.34
C ILE A 309 -21.11 -5.06 -5.11
N CYS A 310 -20.49 -6.21 -4.98
CA CYS A 310 -20.95 -7.45 -5.65
C CYS A 310 -22.38 -7.80 -5.27
N ARG A 311 -22.74 -7.71 -4.00
CA ARG A 311 -24.12 -7.94 -3.53
C ARG A 311 -25.11 -6.93 -4.13
N SER A 312 -24.73 -5.66 -4.23
CA SER A 312 -25.60 -4.64 -4.82
C SER A 312 -25.82 -4.83 -6.31
N LEU A 313 -24.85 -5.43 -7.01
CA LEU A 313 -24.92 -5.74 -8.43
C LEU A 313 -25.56 -7.11 -8.73
N SER A 314 -25.82 -7.94 -7.71
CA SER A 314 -26.37 -9.30 -7.91
C SER A 314 -27.64 -9.35 -8.73
N ALA A 315 -28.47 -8.30 -8.70
CA ALA A 315 -29.68 -8.19 -9.47
C ALA A 315 -29.45 -8.04 -11.00
N ILE A 316 -28.26 -7.56 -11.41
CA ILE A 316 -27.89 -7.35 -12.82
C ILE A 316 -26.82 -8.33 -13.31
N LEU A 317 -26.21 -9.11 -12.40
CA LEU A 317 -25.14 -10.07 -12.71
C LEU A 317 -25.49 -11.12 -13.75
N PRO A 318 -26.73 -11.63 -13.89
CA PRO A 318 -27.08 -12.55 -14.96
C PRO A 318 -26.90 -11.97 -16.35
N GLN A 319 -26.79 -10.65 -16.49
CA GLN A 319 -26.62 -9.90 -17.72
C GLN A 319 -25.21 -9.33 -17.92
N VAL A 320 -24.32 -9.53 -16.95
CA VAL A 320 -22.99 -8.89 -16.89
C VAL A 320 -21.91 -9.92 -16.61
N ASP A 321 -20.95 -10.05 -17.53
CA ASP A 321 -19.74 -10.82 -17.29
C ASP A 321 -18.82 -10.01 -16.38
N TYR A 322 -18.38 -10.59 -15.25
CA TYR A 322 -17.47 -9.90 -14.35
C TYR A 322 -16.39 -10.79 -13.78
N ILE A 323 -15.28 -10.17 -13.41
CA ILE A 323 -14.14 -10.80 -12.73
C ILE A 323 -13.98 -10.15 -11.36
N LEU A 324 -14.03 -10.94 -10.28
CA LEU A 324 -13.76 -10.49 -8.92
C LEU A 324 -12.30 -10.73 -8.57
N SER A 325 -11.58 -9.67 -8.20
CA SER A 325 -10.22 -9.75 -7.69
C SER A 325 -10.14 -9.16 -6.29
N LEU A 326 -9.75 -9.97 -5.31
CA LEU A 326 -9.54 -9.56 -3.93
C LEU A 326 -8.02 -9.40 -3.69
N ILE A 327 -7.58 -8.20 -3.33
CA ILE A 327 -6.15 -7.83 -3.24
C ILE A 327 -5.38 -8.60 -2.14
N HIS A 328 -6.06 -9.22 -1.18
CA HIS A 328 -5.43 -10.02 -0.13
C HIS A 328 -5.08 -11.45 -0.52
N ILE A 329 -5.40 -11.86 -1.74
CA ILE A 329 -4.88 -13.12 -2.26
C ILE A 329 -3.50 -12.81 -2.83
N SER A 330 -2.47 -13.22 -2.13
CA SER A 330 -1.06 -13.07 -2.52
C SER A 330 -0.65 -13.94 -3.72
N GLU A 331 -1.59 -14.30 -4.60
CA GLU A 331 -1.35 -14.87 -5.93
C GLU A 331 -2.53 -14.59 -6.87
N PRO A 332 -2.26 -14.35 -8.17
CA PRO A 332 -3.30 -14.18 -9.19
C PRO A 332 -3.94 -15.51 -9.61
N THR A 333 -4.20 -16.43 -8.70
CA THR A 333 -4.59 -17.81 -9.00
C THR A 333 -6.00 -18.20 -8.59
N ARG A 334 -6.88 -17.24 -8.31
CA ARG A 334 -8.31 -17.52 -8.36
C ARG A 334 -9.05 -16.37 -9.02
N LEU A 335 -8.92 -16.30 -10.32
CA LEU A 335 -9.94 -15.77 -11.19
C LEU A 335 -11.15 -16.69 -11.05
N GLY A 336 -12.13 -16.33 -10.23
CA GLY A 336 -13.43 -16.95 -10.24
C GLY A 336 -14.19 -16.38 -11.45
N MET A 337 -14.13 -17.06 -12.58
CA MET A 337 -15.18 -16.89 -13.58
C MET A 337 -16.44 -17.51 -13.01
N ILE A 338 -17.43 -16.69 -12.73
CA ILE A 338 -18.80 -17.16 -12.55
C ILE A 338 -19.49 -16.89 -13.87
N SER A 339 -19.62 -17.93 -14.68
CA SER A 339 -20.48 -17.96 -15.85
C SER A 339 -21.94 -18.02 -15.42
#